data_9be09315f3dc06d1d321e9edce1a12ae
#
_entry.id   9be09315f3dc06d1d321e9edce1a12ae
#
_cell.length_a   1.000
_cell.length_b   1.000
_cell.length_c   1.000
_cell.angle_alpha   90.00
_cell.angle_beta   90.00
_cell.angle_gamma   90.00
#
_symmetry.space_group_name_H-M   'P 1'
#
loop_
_entity.id
_entity.type
_entity.pdbx_description
1 polymer ?
#
loop_
_entity_poly.entity_id
_entity_poly.type
_entity_poly.pdbx_seq_one_letter_code
_entity_poly.pdbx_strand_id
1 'polypeptide(L)'
;MTNSDSTKSPLSQTVLDLIQSMFLADDQVAVRELIHTVHWAPAPAVDERVHLDLLELAAGDLERLRQLVATARVNWRDIILAAEFDVVGDQIIQNERGKRRIAELASRKPKPDH
;
A
#
# COMPACT_ATOMS: atom_id res chain seq x y z
N MET A 1 -23.81 7.98 15.53
CA MET A 1 -23.36 7.67 15.37
C MET A 1 -22.71 7.12 15.38
N THR A 2 -22.43 6.80 15.53
CA THR A 2 -21.87 6.31 15.68
C THR A 2 -21.02 6.10 15.20
N ASN A 3 -20.49 6.27 15.18
CA ASN A 3 -19.56 6.10 14.62
C ASN A 3 -19.01 4.89 14.35
N SER A 4 -19.44 4.29 13.87
CA SER A 4 -18.95 2.98 13.55
C SER A 4 -17.75 2.97 12.70
N ASP A 5 -17.52 3.92 11.95
CA ASP A 5 -16.32 3.97 11.16
C ASP A 5 -15.10 4.03 12.04
N SER A 6 -15.23 4.44 13.24
CA SER A 6 -14.08 4.46 14.12
C SER A 6 -13.62 3.07 14.50
N THR A 7 -14.46 2.06 14.29
CA THR A 7 -14.04 0.69 14.59
C THR A 7 -13.33 0.03 13.45
N LYS A 8 -13.39 0.63 12.28
CA LYS A 8 -12.69 0.07 11.15
C LYS A 8 -11.26 0.54 11.16
N SER A 9 -10.39 -0.27 10.62
CA SER A 9 -9.03 0.13 10.46
C SER A 9 -8.95 1.06 9.27
N PRO A 10 -8.96 2.35 9.47
CA PRO A 10 -8.95 3.25 8.32
C PRO A 10 -7.62 3.18 7.62
N LEU A 11 -7.63 3.58 6.38
CA LEU A 11 -6.40 3.72 5.63
C LEU A 11 -5.59 4.86 6.25
N SER A 12 -4.27 4.73 6.22
CA SER A 12 -3.43 5.78 6.77
C SER A 12 -3.55 7.05 5.96
N GLN A 13 -3.23 8.17 6.57
CA GLN A 13 -3.30 9.43 5.86
C GLN A 13 -2.35 9.45 4.66
N THR A 14 -1.18 8.81 4.80
CA THR A 14 -0.26 8.71 3.69
C THR A 14 -0.89 7.99 2.50
N VAL A 15 -1.59 6.89 2.77
CA VAL A 15 -2.28 6.15 1.72
C VAL A 15 -3.38 7.01 1.09
N LEU A 16 -4.16 7.69 1.91
CA LEU A 16 -5.24 8.55 1.39
C LEU A 16 -4.68 9.67 0.52
N ASP A 17 -3.58 10.28 0.95
CA ASP A 17 -2.96 11.35 0.18
C ASP A 17 -2.47 10.83 -1.16
N LEU A 18 -1.90 9.64 -1.18
CA LEU A 18 -1.42 9.06 -2.42
C LEU A 18 -2.58 8.77 -3.37
N ILE A 19 -3.69 8.27 -2.85
CA ILE A 19 -4.87 8.02 -3.67
C ILE A 19 -5.33 9.32 -4.33
N GLN A 20 -5.37 10.39 -3.56
CA GLN A 20 -5.82 11.67 -4.10
C GLN A 20 -4.88 12.18 -5.18
N SER A 21 -3.60 11.91 -5.05
CA SER A 21 -2.64 12.42 -6.02
C SER A 21 -2.57 11.57 -7.28
N MET A 22 -2.96 10.31 -7.22
CA MET A 22 -2.76 9.39 -8.33
C MET A 22 -4.01 9.04 -9.10
N PHE A 23 -5.20 9.21 -8.50
CA PHE A 23 -6.44 8.80 -9.14
C PHE A 23 -7.40 9.95 -9.28
N LEU A 24 -8.20 9.91 -10.35
CA LEU A 24 -9.23 10.93 -10.56
C LEU A 24 -10.27 10.84 -9.45
N ALA A 25 -10.91 11.97 -9.17
CA ALA A 25 -11.89 12.04 -8.09
C ALA A 25 -12.97 10.97 -8.22
N ASP A 26 -13.41 10.69 -9.44
CA ASP A 26 -14.46 9.70 -9.66
C ASP A 26 -14.02 8.30 -9.31
N ASP A 27 -12.72 8.03 -9.34
CA ASP A 27 -12.20 6.69 -9.04
C ASP A 27 -11.82 6.51 -7.58
N GLN A 28 -11.66 7.60 -6.84
CA GLN A 28 -11.05 7.52 -5.52
C GLN A 28 -11.86 6.68 -4.54
N VAL A 29 -13.19 6.72 -4.62
CA VAL A 29 -14.00 5.92 -3.72
C VAL A 29 -13.76 4.43 -3.97
N ALA A 30 -13.78 4.03 -5.26
CA ALA A 30 -13.53 2.65 -5.60
C ALA A 30 -12.13 2.21 -5.19
N VAL A 31 -11.15 3.10 -5.35
CA VAL A 31 -9.78 2.80 -4.97
C VAL A 31 -9.70 2.56 -3.46
N ARG A 32 -10.30 3.44 -2.67
CA ARG A 32 -10.28 3.28 -1.22
C ARG A 32 -10.92 1.95 -0.80
N GLU A 33 -12.03 1.60 -1.44
CA GLU A 33 -12.70 0.35 -1.11
C GLU A 33 -11.84 -0.86 -1.45
N LEU A 34 -11.19 -0.83 -2.61
CA LEU A 34 -10.31 -1.92 -3.00
C LEU A 34 -9.14 -2.07 -2.04
N ILE A 35 -8.47 -0.97 -1.74
CA ILE A 35 -7.32 -1.00 -0.85
C ILE A 35 -7.74 -1.48 0.55
N HIS A 36 -8.92 -1.08 0.99
CA HIS A 36 -9.41 -1.44 2.31
C HIS A 36 -9.63 -2.95 2.45
N THR A 37 -9.80 -3.67 1.36
CA THR A 37 -9.95 -5.13 1.44
C THR A 37 -8.61 -5.83 1.67
N VAL A 38 -7.50 -5.10 1.59
CA VAL A 38 -6.17 -5.67 1.72
C VAL A 38 -5.62 -5.29 3.08
N HIS A 39 -5.81 -6.17 4.04
CA HIS A 39 -5.28 -5.90 5.37
C HIS A 39 -5.08 -7.23 6.10
N TRP A 40 -4.12 -7.26 6.97
CA TRP A 40 -3.83 -8.43 7.78
C TRP A 40 -3.54 -7.95 9.19
N ALA A 41 -4.57 -7.91 9.99
CA ALA A 41 -4.35 -7.62 11.38
C ALA A 41 -3.61 -8.80 11.99
N PRO A 42 -2.72 -8.59 12.87
CA PRO A 42 -2.33 -7.37 13.56
C PRO A 42 -1.03 -6.77 13.03
N ALA A 43 -0.94 -6.54 11.75
CA ALA A 43 0.30 -6.04 11.15
C ALA A 43 0.04 -4.75 10.37
N PRO A 44 -0.37 -3.66 11.05
CA PRO A 44 -0.73 -2.43 10.34
C PRO A 44 0.42 -1.80 9.55
N ALA A 45 1.65 -1.96 10.02
CA ALA A 45 2.78 -1.41 9.27
C ALA A 45 2.97 -2.14 7.95
N VAL A 46 2.74 -3.45 7.93
CA VAL A 46 2.81 -4.23 6.71
C VAL A 46 1.66 -3.82 5.78
N ASP A 47 0.48 -3.64 6.34
CA ASP A 47 -0.67 -3.22 5.54
C ASP A 47 -0.38 -1.92 4.82
N GLU A 48 0.14 -0.93 5.52
CA GLU A 48 0.44 0.35 4.90
C GLU A 48 1.44 0.19 3.77
N ARG A 49 2.47 -0.60 3.99
CA ARG A 49 3.50 -0.81 2.98
C ARG A 49 2.90 -1.44 1.72
N VAL A 50 2.07 -2.46 1.89
CA VAL A 50 1.42 -3.11 0.76
C VAL A 50 0.48 -2.14 0.05
N HIS A 51 -0.29 -1.35 0.82
CA HIS A 51 -1.19 -0.37 0.22
C HIS A 51 -0.44 0.62 -0.67
N LEU A 52 0.67 1.15 -0.18
CA LEU A 52 1.44 2.11 -0.95
C LEU A 52 2.02 1.46 -2.20
N ASP A 53 2.52 0.23 -2.07
CA ASP A 53 3.08 -0.46 -3.23
C ASP A 53 2.00 -0.78 -4.27
N LEU A 54 0.81 -1.17 -3.83
CA LEU A 54 -0.30 -1.40 -4.75
C LEU A 54 -0.61 -0.15 -5.56
N LEU A 55 -0.69 0.99 -4.89
CA LEU A 55 -1.01 2.23 -5.56
C LEU A 55 0.06 2.61 -6.55
N GLU A 56 1.31 2.46 -6.19
CA GLU A 56 2.41 2.80 -7.08
C GLU A 56 2.46 1.89 -8.30
N LEU A 57 2.22 0.61 -8.11
CA LEU A 57 2.21 -0.33 -9.22
C LEU A 57 1.03 -0.06 -10.16
N ALA A 58 -0.11 0.34 -9.61
CA ALA A 58 -1.28 0.62 -10.42
C ALA A 58 -1.11 1.89 -11.27
N ALA A 59 -0.32 2.83 -10.77
CA ALA A 59 0.04 4.04 -11.52
C ALA A 59 -1.19 4.79 -12.04
N GLY A 60 -2.24 4.88 -11.24
CA GLY A 60 -3.43 5.61 -11.60
C GLY A 60 -4.47 4.84 -12.41
N ASP A 61 -4.22 3.57 -12.68
CA ASP A 61 -5.11 2.73 -13.49
C ASP A 61 -5.96 1.86 -12.58
N LEU A 62 -7.25 2.13 -12.53
CA LEU A 62 -8.16 1.42 -11.63
C LEU A 62 -8.25 -0.06 -11.96
N GLU A 63 -8.28 -0.42 -13.24
CA GLU A 63 -8.38 -1.82 -13.61
C GLU A 63 -7.11 -2.59 -13.21
N ARG A 64 -5.96 -1.97 -13.41
CA ARG A 64 -4.71 -2.57 -12.97
C ARG A 64 -4.71 -2.76 -11.45
N LEU A 65 -5.26 -1.78 -10.74
CA LEU A 65 -5.34 -1.89 -9.27
C LEU A 65 -6.20 -3.07 -8.88
N ARG A 66 -7.32 -3.30 -9.57
CA ARG A 66 -8.17 -4.45 -9.26
C ARG A 66 -7.39 -5.76 -9.37
N GLN A 67 -6.61 -5.88 -10.42
CA GLN A 67 -5.81 -7.09 -10.63
C GLN A 67 -4.75 -7.25 -9.55
N LEU A 68 -4.10 -6.15 -9.19
CA LEU A 68 -3.08 -6.18 -8.16
C LEU A 68 -3.66 -6.52 -6.79
N VAL A 69 -4.83 -5.98 -6.48
CA VAL A 69 -5.49 -6.29 -5.22
C VAL A 69 -5.83 -7.77 -5.14
N ALA A 70 -6.30 -8.35 -6.23
CA ALA A 70 -6.59 -9.78 -6.25
C ALA A 70 -5.32 -10.59 -5.96
N THR A 71 -4.19 -10.20 -6.53
CA THR A 71 -2.92 -10.84 -6.25
C THR A 71 -2.54 -10.70 -4.78
N ALA A 72 -2.70 -9.49 -4.24
CA ALA A 72 -2.32 -9.22 -2.85
C ALA A 72 -3.13 -10.06 -1.88
N ARG A 73 -4.39 -10.31 -2.20
CA ARG A 73 -5.25 -11.09 -1.31
C ARG A 73 -4.82 -12.55 -1.26
N VAL A 74 -4.15 -13.02 -2.28
CA VAL A 74 -3.59 -14.37 -2.30
C VAL A 74 -2.22 -14.39 -1.64
N ASN A 75 -1.38 -13.45 -2.01
CA ASN A 75 -0.03 -13.38 -1.46
C ASN A 75 0.48 -11.94 -1.53
N TRP A 76 0.33 -11.23 -0.42
CA TRP A 76 0.71 -9.83 -0.37
C TRP A 76 2.22 -9.61 -0.56
N ARG A 77 3.02 -10.64 -0.28
CA ARG A 77 4.47 -10.52 -0.46
C ARG A 77 4.84 -10.33 -1.93
N ASP A 78 4.03 -10.87 -2.83
CA ASP A 78 4.28 -10.69 -4.26
C ASP A 78 4.18 -9.23 -4.65
N ILE A 79 3.32 -8.47 -3.99
CA ILE A 79 3.18 -7.05 -4.28
C ILE A 79 4.45 -6.30 -3.87
N ILE A 80 4.96 -6.59 -2.70
CA ILE A 80 6.20 -5.95 -2.25
C ILE A 80 7.35 -6.30 -3.17
N LEU A 81 7.45 -7.57 -3.55
CA LEU A 81 8.51 -7.99 -4.47
C LEU A 81 8.39 -7.27 -5.81
N ALA A 82 7.17 -7.15 -6.34
CA ALA A 82 6.98 -6.51 -7.63
C ALA A 82 7.29 -5.03 -7.58
N ALA A 83 6.97 -4.37 -6.46
CA ALA A 83 7.13 -2.92 -6.38
C ALA A 83 8.53 -2.51 -5.95
N GLU A 84 9.14 -3.27 -5.05
CA GLU A 84 10.35 -2.79 -4.37
C GLU A 84 11.61 -3.53 -4.77
N PHE A 85 11.50 -4.59 -5.55
CA PHE A 85 12.65 -5.40 -5.94
C PHE A 85 12.62 -5.66 -7.43
N ASP A 86 13.81 -5.83 -8.00
CA ASP A 86 13.97 -6.19 -9.40
C ASP A 86 14.63 -7.54 -9.46
N VAL A 87 14.32 -8.30 -10.50
CA VAL A 87 14.98 -9.56 -10.76
C VAL A 87 16.03 -9.31 -11.82
N VAL A 88 17.27 -9.54 -11.46
CA VAL A 88 18.40 -9.34 -12.37
C VAL A 88 19.12 -10.68 -12.45
N GLY A 89 18.94 -11.38 -13.56
CA GLY A 89 19.46 -12.72 -13.70
C GLY A 89 18.81 -13.63 -12.67
N ASP A 90 19.61 -14.24 -11.80
CA ASP A 90 19.09 -15.11 -10.76
C ASP A 90 18.87 -14.40 -9.45
N GLN A 91 19.12 -13.10 -9.39
CA GLN A 91 19.12 -12.39 -8.12
C GLN A 91 17.92 -11.48 -7.99
N ILE A 92 17.44 -11.33 -6.76
CA ILE A 92 16.39 -10.38 -6.43
C ILE A 92 17.09 -9.25 -5.69
N ILE A 93 17.02 -8.06 -6.27
CA ILE A 93 17.76 -6.90 -5.76
C ILE A 93 16.78 -5.79 -5.44
N GLN A 94 16.91 -5.18 -4.25
CA GLN A 94 16.06 -4.05 -3.89
C GLN A 94 16.32 -2.90 -4.85
N ASN A 95 15.24 -2.38 -5.43
CA ASN A 95 15.35 -1.27 -6.38
C ASN A 95 15.24 0.06 -5.66
N GLU A 96 15.29 1.16 -6.43
CA GLU A 96 15.24 2.48 -5.83
C GLU A 96 13.93 2.75 -5.11
N ARG A 97 12.83 2.25 -5.66
CA ARG A 97 11.54 2.39 -4.99
C ARG A 97 11.55 1.68 -3.64
N GLY A 98 12.13 0.50 -3.58
CA GLY A 98 12.23 -0.23 -2.33
C GLY A 98 13.08 0.49 -1.32
N LYS A 99 14.20 1.03 -1.74
CA LYS A 99 15.07 1.78 -0.84
C LYS A 99 14.36 3.01 -0.30
N ARG A 100 13.65 3.73 -1.17
CA ARG A 100 12.91 4.90 -0.74
C ARG A 100 11.78 4.52 0.22
N ARG A 101 11.09 3.42 -0.06
CA ARG A 101 10.00 2.97 0.81
C ARG A 101 10.50 2.67 2.21
N ILE A 102 11.61 1.95 2.32
CA ILE A 102 12.16 1.61 3.62
C ILE A 102 12.57 2.89 4.37
N ALA A 103 13.18 3.83 3.67
CA ALA A 103 13.58 5.07 4.29
C ALA A 103 12.37 5.86 4.79
N GLU A 104 11.31 5.91 3.99
CA GLU A 104 10.09 6.61 4.39
C GLU A 104 9.46 5.99 5.62
N LEU A 105 9.37 4.67 5.64
CA LEU A 105 8.77 3.98 6.77
C LEU A 105 9.60 4.14 8.03
N ALA A 106 10.91 4.10 7.89
CA ALA A 106 11.80 4.27 9.03
C ALA A 106 11.68 5.68 9.60
N SER A 107 11.56 6.67 8.74
CA SER A 107 11.50 8.06 9.23
C SER A 107 10.17 8.37 9.91
N ARG A 108 9.15 7.55 9.68
CA ARG A 108 7.85 7.78 10.31
C ARG A 108 7.64 6.96 11.57
N LYS A 109 8.59 6.15 11.93
CA LYS A 109 8.45 5.40 13.17
C LYS A 109 8.40 6.32 14.35
N PRO A 110 7.51 6.07 15.29
CA PRO A 110 7.50 6.89 16.49
C PRO A 110 8.81 6.71 17.22
N LYS A 111 9.30 7.78 17.74
CA LYS A 111 10.51 7.71 18.50
C LYS A 111 10.25 7.02 19.81
N PRO A 112 11.15 6.18 20.26
CA PRO A 112 11.01 5.60 21.58
C PRO A 112 11.08 6.75 22.56
N ASP A 113 10.23 6.71 23.47
CA ASP A 113 10.20 7.71 24.38
C ASP A 113 11.15 7.57 25.33
N HIS A 114 11.59 7.60 25.56
CA HIS A 114 12.34 7.39 26.49
C HIS A 114 12.81 7.85 26.81
#